data_00a788952541d504b13f8333004aa7b3
#
_entry.id   00a788952541d504b13f8333004aa7b3
#
_cell.length_a   1.000
_cell.length_b   1.000
_cell.length_c   1.000
_cell.angle_alpha   90.00
_cell.angle_beta   90.00
_cell.angle_gamma   90.00
#
_symmetry.space_group_name_H-M   'P 1'
#
loop_
_entity.id
_entity.type
_entity.pdbx_description
1 polymer ?
#
loop_
_entity_poly.entity_id
_entity_poly.type
_entity_poly.pdbx_seq_one_letter_code
_entity_poly.pdbx_strand_id
1 'polypeptide(L)'
;MKRYMLLLALLIAVSCEKTPEDGSVPVTVTLEYEGKVNPVEGITVNLRDLSGKVGYKALTDADGTAAFNVVPGFYEATVSFRTSSEGELLVFNGVKSDIAVSRCTSLQTNENRLNLSMSKTNQIVIKEFYIGGCPKNNGSGAFSNDSYMILYNNSDQPADASKVCFAAINPANAHASNKWLVNGNLMYEPLGYLPAAQAIWWFETDVIIEPWSQKLIAIKGAIDHTATYTYSVDLSQADYAMYDPESGFTNASSYPAPSDKIPESNYLHAFRYSAGNTWTYSLMCPAFVIFRNDDPLALAQNSADYDYTNGEKLPSVKVPVEDVVDGVEVFLIGKEDSSKKRLTSNVDAGYVYHQNQKGYTVYRNVDAEATEAIEGNKEKLVYGYTGGTAEIVGGSTDPSGIDAEASIKNGAKIVYMDTNNSTNDFHLRKVSSLK
;
A
#
# COMPACT_ATOMS: atom_id res chain seq x y z
N MET A 1 -31.41 -68.84 25.55
CA MET A 1 -30.77 -67.83 24.69
C MET A 1 -30.35 -66.68 25.54
N LYS A 2 -29.07 -66.66 25.96
CA LYS A 2 -28.49 -65.54 26.78
C LYS A 2 -27.87 -64.53 25.84
N ARG A 3 -28.37 -63.26 25.84
CA ARG A 3 -27.77 -62.09 25.17
C ARG A 3 -26.71 -61.53 26.09
N TYR A 4 -25.46 -61.57 25.67
CA TYR A 4 -24.37 -60.83 26.32
C TYR A 4 -24.35 -59.41 25.73
N MET A 5 -24.57 -58.43 26.59
CA MET A 5 -24.42 -57.01 26.29
C MET A 5 -22.95 -56.65 26.56
N LEU A 6 -22.21 -56.36 25.50
CA LEU A 6 -20.83 -55.89 25.55
C LEU A 6 -20.86 -54.38 25.83
N LEU A 7 -20.46 -53.98 27.04
CA LEU A 7 -20.21 -52.56 27.40
C LEU A 7 -18.84 -52.19 26.87
N LEU A 8 -18.81 -51.35 25.81
CA LEU A 8 -17.58 -50.73 25.31
C LEU A 8 -17.29 -49.50 26.15
N ALA A 9 -16.33 -49.62 27.07
CA ALA A 9 -15.82 -48.47 27.81
C ALA A 9 -14.91 -47.63 26.90
N LEU A 10 -15.38 -46.46 26.50
CA LEU A 10 -14.58 -45.48 25.78
C LEU A 10 -13.61 -44.84 26.80
N LEU A 11 -12.35 -45.28 26.76
CA LEU A 11 -11.27 -44.59 27.45
C LEU A 11 -10.97 -43.30 26.70
N ILE A 12 -11.45 -42.19 27.23
CA ILE A 12 -11.00 -40.85 26.84
C ILE A 12 -9.59 -40.72 27.39
N ALA A 13 -8.58 -40.91 26.56
CA ALA A 13 -7.21 -40.54 26.86
C ALA A 13 -7.15 -39.01 26.89
N VAL A 14 -7.21 -38.44 28.09
CA VAL A 14 -6.80 -37.03 28.31
C VAL A 14 -5.28 -36.99 28.06
N SER A 15 -4.86 -36.65 26.88
CA SER A 15 -3.49 -36.31 26.58
C SER A 15 -3.18 -35.02 27.36
N CYS A 16 -2.48 -35.12 28.48
CA CYS A 16 -1.79 -33.99 29.04
C CYS A 16 -0.67 -33.62 28.05
N GLU A 17 -0.90 -32.65 27.17
CA GLU A 17 0.17 -32.03 26.42
C GLU A 17 1.15 -31.39 27.43
N LYS A 18 2.39 -31.88 27.42
CA LYS A 18 3.47 -31.28 28.20
C LYS A 18 3.61 -29.82 27.71
N THR A 19 3.56 -28.89 28.65
CA THR A 19 3.94 -27.49 28.39
C THR A 19 5.33 -27.49 27.79
N PRO A 20 5.54 -26.80 26.62
CA PRO A 20 6.86 -26.71 26.02
C PRO A 20 7.89 -26.18 27.02
N GLU A 21 9.08 -26.74 27.01
CA GLU A 21 10.18 -26.39 27.97
C GLU A 21 10.59 -24.91 27.85
N ASP A 22 10.25 -24.22 26.72
CA ASP A 22 10.52 -22.82 26.44
C ASP A 22 9.50 -21.84 27.04
N GLY A 23 8.45 -22.35 27.70
CA GLY A 23 7.40 -21.54 28.34
C GLY A 23 6.41 -20.91 27.35
N SER A 24 6.36 -21.38 26.09
CA SER A 24 5.35 -20.99 25.11
C SER A 24 3.95 -21.52 25.48
N VAL A 25 2.92 -20.85 25.02
CA VAL A 25 1.52 -21.19 25.23
C VAL A 25 0.76 -21.17 23.88
N PRO A 26 -0.29 -22.00 23.74
CA PRO A 26 -1.09 -22.04 22.53
C PRO A 26 -1.92 -20.75 22.38
N VAL A 27 -2.00 -20.28 21.15
CA VAL A 27 -2.83 -19.14 20.70
C VAL A 27 -3.49 -19.50 19.40
N THR A 28 -4.77 -19.17 19.22
CA THR A 28 -5.47 -19.33 17.96
C THR A 28 -5.94 -17.99 17.42
N VAL A 29 -5.93 -17.87 16.09
CA VAL A 29 -6.48 -16.73 15.35
C VAL A 29 -7.44 -17.28 14.31
N THR A 30 -8.74 -17.00 14.48
CA THR A 30 -9.79 -17.40 13.57
C THR A 30 -10.18 -16.22 12.67
N LEU A 31 -10.23 -16.44 11.37
CA LEU A 31 -10.61 -15.42 10.39
C LEU A 31 -12.13 -15.24 10.37
N GLU A 32 -12.61 -13.99 10.40
CA GLU A 32 -14.02 -13.64 10.29
C GLU A 32 -14.23 -12.61 9.17
N TYR A 33 -15.29 -12.81 8.39
CA TYR A 33 -15.77 -11.85 7.40
C TYR A 33 -17.28 -11.61 7.62
N GLU A 34 -17.71 -10.34 7.70
CA GLU A 34 -19.09 -9.93 7.99
C GLU A 34 -19.68 -10.61 9.25
N GLY A 35 -18.86 -10.76 10.28
CA GLY A 35 -19.26 -11.36 11.56
C GLY A 35 -19.48 -12.87 11.53
N LYS A 36 -19.02 -13.55 10.48
CA LYS A 36 -19.05 -15.02 10.34
C LYS A 36 -17.64 -15.55 10.18
N VAL A 37 -17.40 -16.75 10.71
CA VAL A 37 -16.13 -17.44 10.45
C VAL A 37 -15.97 -17.64 8.93
N ASN A 38 -14.77 -17.30 8.43
CA ASN A 38 -14.39 -17.53 7.05
C ASN A 38 -13.56 -18.82 6.94
N PRO A 39 -14.16 -19.97 6.57
CA PRO A 39 -13.52 -21.29 6.62
C PRO A 39 -12.62 -21.51 5.38
N VAL A 40 -11.57 -20.70 5.24
CA VAL A 40 -10.60 -20.85 4.16
C VAL A 40 -9.32 -21.50 4.70
N GLU A 41 -9.02 -22.70 4.21
CA GLU A 41 -7.83 -23.48 4.56
C GLU A 41 -6.59 -22.99 3.82
N GLY A 42 -5.42 -23.09 4.46
CA GLY A 42 -4.12 -22.83 3.83
C GLY A 42 -3.72 -21.36 3.75
N ILE A 43 -4.45 -20.46 4.39
CA ILE A 43 -4.10 -19.04 4.42
C ILE A 43 -3.03 -18.76 5.49
N THR A 44 -1.96 -18.10 5.10
CA THR A 44 -0.89 -17.70 6.03
C THR A 44 -1.34 -16.54 6.91
N VAL A 45 -1.40 -16.78 8.22
CA VAL A 45 -1.56 -15.74 9.24
C VAL A 45 -0.18 -15.43 9.83
N ASN A 46 0.20 -14.16 9.87
CA ASN A 46 1.42 -13.69 10.50
C ASN A 46 1.06 -13.18 11.90
N LEU A 47 1.82 -13.59 12.92
CA LEU A 47 1.69 -13.09 14.28
C LEU A 47 3.03 -12.50 14.73
N ARG A 48 3.06 -11.21 15.04
CA ARG A 48 4.26 -10.47 15.39
C ARG A 48 4.17 -9.92 16.82
N ASP A 49 5.23 -10.10 17.61
CA ASP A 49 5.41 -9.42 18.88
C ASP A 49 5.46 -7.90 18.66
N LEU A 50 4.75 -7.13 19.47
CA LEU A 50 4.74 -5.66 19.39
C LEU A 50 6.10 -5.02 19.65
N SER A 51 7.07 -5.75 20.25
CA SER A 51 8.47 -5.31 20.30
C SER A 51 9.17 -5.40 18.92
N GLY A 52 8.52 -6.04 17.93
CA GLY A 52 8.99 -6.18 16.55
C GLY A 52 10.16 -7.15 16.35
N LYS A 53 10.57 -7.90 17.42
CA LYS A 53 11.77 -8.75 17.39
C LYS A 53 11.49 -10.18 16.92
N VAL A 54 10.28 -10.68 17.12
CA VAL A 54 9.93 -12.06 16.81
C VAL A 54 8.62 -12.11 16.02
N GLY A 55 8.63 -12.84 14.91
CA GLY A 55 7.45 -13.12 14.09
C GLY A 55 7.21 -14.61 13.94
N TYR A 56 5.95 -15.00 13.93
CA TYR A 56 5.48 -16.37 13.74
C TYR A 56 4.55 -16.42 12.52
N LYS A 57 4.50 -17.58 11.85
CA LYS A 57 3.59 -17.84 10.75
C LYS A 57 2.89 -19.17 10.96
N ALA A 58 1.60 -19.21 10.69
CA ALA A 58 0.83 -20.45 10.69
C ALA A 58 -0.20 -20.41 9.54
N LEU A 59 -0.55 -21.59 9.04
CA LEU A 59 -1.61 -21.73 8.04
C LEU A 59 -2.95 -21.96 8.76
N THR A 60 -4.03 -21.45 8.17
CA THR A 60 -5.38 -21.79 8.62
C THR A 60 -5.73 -23.23 8.30
N ASP A 61 -6.47 -23.87 9.18
CA ASP A 61 -7.13 -25.13 8.96
C ASP A 61 -8.46 -24.98 8.20
N ALA A 62 -9.20 -26.09 8.04
CA ALA A 62 -10.49 -26.11 7.34
C ALA A 62 -11.58 -25.25 8.02
N ASP A 63 -11.40 -24.90 9.28
CA ASP A 63 -12.29 -23.99 10.03
C ASP A 63 -11.82 -22.52 9.97
N GLY A 64 -10.82 -22.20 9.15
CA GLY A 64 -10.25 -20.86 9.03
C GLY A 64 -9.46 -20.38 10.24
N THR A 65 -8.91 -21.31 11.03
CA THR A 65 -8.19 -21.02 12.28
C THR A 65 -6.71 -21.35 12.13
N ALA A 66 -5.85 -20.38 12.43
CA ALA A 66 -4.40 -20.56 12.52
C ALA A 66 -3.98 -20.75 13.99
N ALA A 67 -3.18 -21.78 14.26
CA ALA A 67 -2.69 -22.12 15.59
C ALA A 67 -1.20 -21.82 15.75
N PHE A 68 -0.85 -21.18 16.87
CA PHE A 68 0.51 -20.79 17.21
C PHE A 68 0.89 -21.27 18.61
N ASN A 69 2.20 -21.44 18.84
CA ASN A 69 2.78 -21.58 20.17
C ASN A 69 3.75 -20.43 20.39
N VAL A 70 3.45 -19.50 21.29
CA VAL A 70 4.21 -18.28 21.49
C VAL A 70 4.46 -17.96 22.98
N VAL A 71 5.49 -17.21 23.27
CA VAL A 71 5.78 -16.73 24.64
C VAL A 71 4.71 -15.72 25.06
N PRO A 72 4.28 -15.72 26.34
CA PRO A 72 3.35 -14.69 26.82
C PRO A 72 3.82 -13.27 26.51
N GLY A 73 2.92 -12.42 25.98
CA GLY A 73 3.23 -11.07 25.51
C GLY A 73 2.08 -10.41 24.79
N PHE A 74 2.36 -9.31 24.09
CA PHE A 74 1.40 -8.60 23.26
C PHE A 74 1.79 -8.76 21.78
N TYR A 75 0.79 -9.08 20.96
CA TYR A 75 0.99 -9.43 19.57
C TYR A 75 0.03 -8.68 18.64
N GLU A 76 0.45 -8.56 17.39
CA GLU A 76 -0.37 -8.17 16.26
C GLU A 76 -0.47 -9.34 15.30
N ALA A 77 -1.69 -9.68 14.88
CA ALA A 77 -1.93 -10.64 13.81
C ALA A 77 -2.27 -9.89 12.53
N THR A 78 -1.69 -10.34 11.42
CA THR A 78 -2.01 -9.82 10.07
C THR A 78 -2.25 -10.99 9.11
N VAL A 79 -3.17 -10.77 8.18
CA VAL A 79 -3.46 -11.71 7.10
C VAL A 79 -3.77 -10.94 5.82
N SER A 80 -3.35 -11.48 4.69
CA SER A 80 -3.73 -11.00 3.36
C SER A 80 -3.77 -12.19 2.42
N PHE A 81 -4.87 -12.33 1.67
CA PHE A 81 -4.98 -13.38 0.65
C PHE A 81 -5.94 -12.95 -0.45
N ARG A 82 -5.84 -13.62 -1.60
CA ARG A 82 -6.68 -13.40 -2.78
C ARG A 82 -7.55 -14.62 -3.04
N THR A 83 -8.73 -14.37 -3.57
CA THR A 83 -9.61 -15.42 -4.13
C THR A 83 -10.32 -14.85 -5.36
N SER A 84 -10.77 -15.71 -6.24
CA SER A 84 -11.60 -15.30 -7.38
C SER A 84 -13.04 -15.74 -7.16
N SER A 85 -13.97 -14.85 -7.44
CA SER A 85 -15.41 -15.13 -7.40
C SER A 85 -16.07 -14.48 -8.62
N GLU A 86 -16.81 -15.27 -9.38
CA GLU A 86 -17.56 -14.82 -10.58
C GLU A 86 -16.70 -14.06 -11.61
N GLY A 87 -15.39 -14.38 -11.69
CA GLY A 87 -14.44 -13.73 -12.61
C GLY A 87 -13.81 -12.44 -12.07
N GLU A 88 -14.18 -12.01 -10.87
CA GLU A 88 -13.54 -10.91 -10.15
C GLU A 88 -12.47 -11.44 -9.21
N LEU A 89 -11.35 -10.74 -9.10
CA LEU A 89 -10.31 -11.03 -8.12
C LEU A 89 -10.60 -10.22 -6.86
N LEU A 90 -10.83 -10.94 -5.76
CA LEU A 90 -11.13 -10.36 -4.45
C LEU A 90 -9.91 -10.49 -3.54
N VAL A 91 -9.62 -9.43 -2.79
CA VAL A 91 -8.56 -9.39 -1.78
C VAL A 91 -9.19 -9.29 -0.40
N PHE A 92 -8.73 -10.12 0.51
CA PHE A 92 -9.10 -10.10 1.91
C PHE A 92 -7.90 -9.70 2.76
N ASN A 93 -8.09 -8.66 3.56
CA ASN A 93 -7.09 -8.17 4.52
C ASN A 93 -7.65 -8.16 5.93
N GLY A 94 -6.80 -8.44 6.91
CA GLY A 94 -7.15 -8.33 8.31
C GLY A 94 -5.95 -7.96 9.17
N VAL A 95 -6.19 -7.09 10.15
CA VAL A 95 -5.20 -6.70 11.18
C VAL A 95 -5.88 -6.72 12.55
N LYS A 96 -5.20 -7.30 13.54
CA LYS A 96 -5.61 -7.26 14.93
C LYS A 96 -4.41 -7.01 15.82
N SER A 97 -4.31 -5.81 16.39
CA SER A 97 -3.12 -5.32 17.11
C SER A 97 -3.18 -5.46 18.64
N ASP A 98 -4.25 -5.99 19.20
CA ASP A 98 -4.48 -6.02 20.65
C ASP A 98 -4.50 -7.44 21.24
N ILE A 99 -3.75 -8.36 20.67
CA ILE A 99 -3.68 -9.75 21.11
C ILE A 99 -2.80 -9.85 22.37
N ALA A 100 -3.44 -9.99 23.53
CA ALA A 100 -2.76 -10.26 24.78
C ALA A 100 -2.69 -11.77 25.05
N VAL A 101 -1.47 -12.31 25.04
CA VAL A 101 -1.21 -13.72 25.29
C VAL A 101 -0.71 -13.92 26.71
N SER A 102 -1.38 -14.73 27.50
CA SER A 102 -1.01 -15.03 28.88
C SER A 102 -0.92 -16.54 29.12
N ARG A 103 -0.19 -16.93 30.15
CA ARG A 103 -0.23 -18.30 30.66
C ARG A 103 -1.62 -18.56 31.24
N CYS A 104 -2.40 -19.34 30.50
CA CYS A 104 -3.76 -19.70 30.93
C CYS A 104 -3.73 -20.64 32.11
N THR A 105 -4.49 -20.30 33.14
CA THR A 105 -5.01 -21.32 34.10
C THR A 105 -6.20 -21.97 33.40
N SER A 106 -6.40 -23.23 33.56
CA SER A 106 -7.27 -24.23 32.93
C SER A 106 -8.66 -23.85 32.38
N LEU A 107 -9.00 -22.57 32.24
CA LEU A 107 -10.30 -22.07 31.80
C LEU A 107 -10.22 -20.85 30.82
N GLN A 108 -9.03 -20.36 30.45
CA GLN A 108 -8.87 -19.29 29.48
C GLN A 108 -8.14 -19.83 28.26
N THR A 109 -8.78 -19.76 27.10
CA THR A 109 -8.19 -20.01 25.81
C THR A 109 -7.69 -18.68 25.25
N ASN A 110 -6.48 -18.64 24.68
CA ASN A 110 -5.99 -17.47 23.92
C ASN A 110 -6.60 -17.48 22.51
N GLU A 111 -7.93 -17.50 22.43
CA GLU A 111 -8.68 -17.48 21.18
C GLU A 111 -8.85 -16.03 20.71
N ASN A 112 -8.54 -15.78 19.49
CA ASN A 112 -8.65 -14.46 18.88
C ASN A 112 -9.43 -14.55 17.57
N ARG A 113 -10.23 -13.51 17.31
CA ARG A 113 -10.94 -13.33 16.05
C ARG A 113 -10.36 -12.17 15.31
N LEU A 114 -10.03 -12.38 14.05
CA LEU A 114 -9.46 -11.38 13.17
C LEU A 114 -10.47 -11.08 12.06
N ASN A 115 -11.02 -9.86 12.08
CA ASN A 115 -12.00 -9.43 11.09
C ASN A 115 -11.30 -9.09 9.78
N LEU A 116 -11.85 -9.62 8.70
CA LEU A 116 -11.40 -9.37 7.33
C LEU A 116 -12.18 -8.21 6.71
N SER A 117 -11.50 -7.36 6.00
CA SER A 117 -12.06 -6.46 4.99
C SER A 117 -11.83 -7.03 3.60
N MET A 118 -12.81 -6.93 2.73
CA MET A 118 -12.73 -7.39 1.35
C MET A 118 -12.69 -6.18 0.41
N SER A 119 -11.80 -6.24 -0.57
CA SER A 119 -11.72 -5.27 -1.66
C SER A 119 -11.52 -5.99 -2.99
N LYS A 120 -11.75 -5.28 -4.10
CA LYS A 120 -11.47 -5.78 -5.45
C LYS A 120 -10.14 -5.23 -5.90
N THR A 121 -9.36 -6.03 -6.65
CA THR A 121 -8.15 -5.54 -7.30
C THR A 121 -8.48 -4.86 -8.61
N ASN A 122 -7.65 -3.90 -8.99
CA ASN A 122 -7.76 -3.19 -10.24
C ASN A 122 -6.66 -3.61 -11.22
N GLN A 123 -6.90 -3.36 -12.53
CA GLN A 123 -5.88 -3.56 -13.55
C GLN A 123 -4.72 -2.58 -13.42
N ILE A 124 -5.01 -1.36 -12.95
CA ILE A 124 -4.03 -0.28 -12.83
C ILE A 124 -3.54 -0.21 -11.39
N VAL A 125 -2.24 -0.31 -11.22
CA VAL A 125 -1.59 -0.21 -9.91
C VAL A 125 -0.48 0.86 -9.92
N ILE A 126 -0.20 1.44 -8.76
CA ILE A 126 0.99 2.26 -8.53
C ILE A 126 2.18 1.30 -8.44
N LYS A 127 2.99 1.25 -9.49
CA LYS A 127 4.21 0.43 -9.52
C LYS A 127 5.32 1.05 -8.69
N GLU A 128 5.52 2.34 -8.84
CA GLU A 128 6.59 3.08 -8.18
C GLU A 128 6.11 4.48 -7.81
N PHE A 129 6.42 4.90 -6.59
CA PHE A 129 6.21 6.26 -6.14
C PHE A 129 7.52 6.83 -5.60
N TYR A 130 8.20 7.62 -6.42
CA TYR A 130 9.35 8.41 -6.01
C TYR A 130 8.83 9.74 -5.43
N ILE A 131 8.81 9.79 -4.11
CA ILE A 131 8.25 10.93 -3.35
C ILE A 131 9.07 12.22 -3.59
N GLY A 132 10.30 12.03 -4.03
CA GLY A 132 11.26 13.10 -4.24
C GLY A 132 12.26 13.24 -3.10
N GLY A 133 13.37 13.87 -3.39
CA GLY A 133 14.41 14.14 -2.42
C GLY A 133 15.63 13.27 -2.57
N CYS A 134 16.63 13.79 -3.25
CA CYS A 134 17.95 13.22 -3.34
C CYS A 134 19.01 14.13 -2.69
N PRO A 135 20.19 13.61 -2.31
CA PRO A 135 21.29 14.45 -1.86
C PRO A 135 21.73 15.45 -2.93
N LYS A 136 22.03 16.68 -2.55
CA LYS A 136 22.70 17.63 -3.45
C LYS A 136 24.16 17.25 -3.65
N ASN A 137 24.74 17.59 -4.81
CA ASN A 137 26.12 17.21 -5.19
C ASN A 137 27.18 17.71 -4.19
N ASN A 138 26.93 18.80 -3.49
CA ASN A 138 27.84 19.36 -2.50
C ASN A 138 27.71 18.73 -1.10
N GLY A 139 26.84 17.72 -0.94
CA GLY A 139 26.57 17.03 0.33
C GLY A 139 25.80 17.86 1.36
N SER A 140 25.33 19.07 1.02
CA SER A 140 24.61 19.95 1.94
C SER A 140 23.14 20.07 1.55
N GLY A 141 22.28 19.34 2.29
CA GLY A 141 20.83 19.34 2.07
C GLY A 141 20.39 18.46 0.91
N ALA A 142 19.11 18.56 0.56
CA ALA A 142 18.48 17.76 -0.48
C ALA A 142 17.82 18.61 -1.57
N PHE A 143 17.68 18.03 -2.75
CA PHE A 143 16.79 18.49 -3.81
C PHE A 143 15.53 17.62 -3.78
N SER A 144 14.34 18.18 -3.99
CA SER A 144 13.08 17.49 -3.78
C SER A 144 11.94 17.90 -4.74
N ASN A 145 12.29 18.51 -5.87
CA ASN A 145 11.32 18.84 -6.92
C ASN A 145 11.47 17.90 -8.13
N ASP A 146 11.69 16.63 -7.86
CA ASP A 146 11.96 15.56 -8.82
C ASP A 146 11.03 14.35 -8.62
N SER A 147 9.85 14.57 -8.05
CA SER A 147 8.92 13.50 -7.73
C SER A 147 8.13 13.00 -8.94
N TYR A 148 7.88 11.69 -8.96
CA TYR A 148 7.11 11.04 -10.00
C TYR A 148 6.34 9.83 -9.47
N MET A 149 5.39 9.36 -10.27
CA MET A 149 4.67 8.11 -10.09
C MET A 149 4.69 7.29 -11.38
N ILE A 150 4.76 5.99 -11.27
CA ILE A 150 4.57 5.08 -12.38
C ILE A 150 3.27 4.31 -12.15
N LEU A 151 2.32 4.46 -13.08
CA LEU A 151 1.15 3.58 -13.19
C LEU A 151 1.50 2.40 -14.09
N TYR A 152 1.04 1.22 -13.72
CA TYR A 152 1.31 -0.02 -14.42
C TYR A 152 0.01 -0.78 -14.68
N ASN A 153 -0.14 -1.33 -15.87
CA ASN A 153 -1.21 -2.26 -16.17
C ASN A 153 -0.79 -3.68 -15.77
N ASN A 154 -1.37 -4.13 -14.69
CA ASN A 154 -1.07 -5.41 -14.04
C ASN A 154 -1.85 -6.59 -14.64
N SER A 155 -2.20 -6.52 -15.93
CA SER A 155 -3.02 -7.50 -16.64
C SER A 155 -2.59 -7.72 -18.09
N ASP A 156 -3.16 -8.72 -18.72
CA ASP A 156 -2.97 -9.11 -20.13
C ASP A 156 -3.95 -8.39 -21.10
N GLN A 157 -4.79 -7.49 -20.59
CA GLN A 157 -5.72 -6.69 -21.39
C GLN A 157 -5.36 -5.20 -21.30
N PRO A 158 -5.62 -4.40 -22.33
CA PRO A 158 -5.47 -2.95 -22.25
C PRO A 158 -6.29 -2.39 -21.09
N ALA A 159 -5.71 -1.44 -20.33
CA ALA A 159 -6.37 -0.78 -19.22
C ALA A 159 -6.66 0.69 -19.55
N ASP A 160 -7.91 1.09 -19.39
CA ASP A 160 -8.34 2.47 -19.57
C ASP A 160 -8.05 3.27 -18.29
N ALA A 161 -7.14 4.24 -18.39
CA ALA A 161 -6.77 5.18 -17.33
C ALA A 161 -7.33 6.59 -17.55
N SER A 162 -8.16 6.82 -18.56
CA SER A 162 -8.64 8.16 -18.96
C SER A 162 -9.35 8.92 -17.86
N LYS A 163 -10.02 8.19 -16.94
CA LYS A 163 -10.75 8.76 -15.81
C LYS A 163 -10.02 8.63 -14.46
N VAL A 164 -8.74 8.30 -14.50
CA VAL A 164 -7.93 8.21 -13.29
C VAL A 164 -7.55 9.60 -12.82
N CYS A 165 -7.84 9.86 -11.56
CA CYS A 165 -7.50 11.07 -10.82
C CYS A 165 -6.47 10.76 -9.74
N PHE A 166 -5.76 11.80 -9.27
CA PHE A 166 -4.69 11.70 -8.30
C PHE A 166 -4.98 12.59 -7.10
N ALA A 167 -4.85 12.04 -5.89
CA ALA A 167 -5.04 12.79 -4.66
C ALA A 167 -4.01 12.42 -3.58
N ALA A 168 -3.50 13.44 -2.89
CA ALA A 168 -2.83 13.28 -1.61
C ALA A 168 -3.87 13.39 -0.49
N ILE A 169 -3.77 12.55 0.54
CA ILE A 169 -4.77 12.47 1.61
C ILE A 169 -4.31 13.21 2.86
N ASN A 170 -5.23 13.94 3.47
CA ASN A 170 -5.01 14.65 4.72
C ASN A 170 -5.04 13.72 5.96
N PRO A 171 -4.26 14.06 7.02
CA PRO A 171 -3.23 15.11 7.08
C PRO A 171 -2.01 14.77 6.23
N ALA A 172 -1.33 15.79 5.71
CA ALA A 172 -0.20 15.62 4.79
C ALA A 172 0.90 14.70 5.35
N ASN A 173 1.19 14.76 6.65
CA ASN A 173 2.21 13.93 7.31
C ASN A 173 1.57 12.91 8.26
N ALA A 174 1.96 11.65 8.18
CA ALA A 174 1.49 10.58 9.05
C ALA A 174 1.75 10.84 10.55
N HIS A 175 2.86 11.49 10.90
CA HIS A 175 3.24 11.79 12.28
C HIS A 175 2.77 13.18 12.77
N ALA A 176 2.01 13.91 11.96
CA ALA A 176 1.40 15.17 12.37
C ALA A 176 0.12 14.94 13.20
N SER A 177 -0.36 16.02 13.85
CA SER A 177 -1.68 16.01 14.48
C SER A 177 -2.75 15.71 13.45
N ASN A 178 -3.56 14.67 13.72
CA ASN A 178 -4.63 14.24 12.84
C ASN A 178 -5.99 14.60 13.45
N LYS A 179 -6.65 15.63 12.91
CA LYS A 179 -7.95 16.11 13.40
C LYS A 179 -9.09 15.14 13.06
N TRP A 180 -8.90 14.26 12.09
CA TRP A 180 -9.87 13.23 11.71
C TRP A 180 -9.78 11.98 12.58
N LEU A 181 -8.74 11.86 13.42
CA LEU A 181 -8.56 10.72 14.31
C LEU A 181 -9.16 11.03 15.68
N VAL A 182 -10.30 10.41 15.99
CA VAL A 182 -11.02 10.56 17.26
C VAL A 182 -11.07 9.22 17.98
N ASN A 183 -10.53 9.15 19.19
CA ASN A 183 -10.46 7.93 19.99
C ASN A 183 -9.84 6.72 19.23
N GLY A 184 -8.84 7.00 18.38
CA GLY A 184 -8.15 5.98 17.59
C GLY A 184 -8.85 5.58 16.28
N ASN A 185 -10.02 6.14 15.96
CA ASN A 185 -10.79 5.83 14.76
C ASN A 185 -10.82 7.03 13.79
N LEU A 186 -10.72 6.76 12.49
CA LEU A 186 -10.87 7.74 11.44
C LEU A 186 -12.35 8.13 11.26
N MET A 187 -12.68 9.41 11.46
CA MET A 187 -14.08 9.91 11.40
C MET A 187 -14.73 9.68 10.04
N TYR A 188 -13.97 9.70 8.98
CA TYR A 188 -14.48 9.53 7.60
C TYR A 188 -14.64 8.07 7.18
N GLU A 189 -14.04 7.12 7.89
CA GLU A 189 -14.14 5.69 7.55
C GLU A 189 -15.59 5.18 7.50
N PRO A 190 -16.43 5.40 8.53
CA PRO A 190 -17.83 5.00 8.47
C PRO A 190 -18.66 5.83 7.49
N LEU A 191 -18.12 6.94 6.96
CA LEU A 191 -18.77 7.81 5.99
C LEU A 191 -18.36 7.48 4.55
N GLY A 192 -17.45 6.52 4.35
CA GLY A 192 -17.08 5.99 3.05
C GLY A 192 -16.28 6.94 2.15
N TYR A 193 -15.49 7.87 2.70
CA TYR A 193 -14.66 8.77 1.88
C TYR A 193 -13.25 8.94 2.43
N LEU A 194 -12.35 9.49 1.60
CA LEU A 194 -11.02 9.95 1.97
C LEU A 194 -10.91 11.47 1.78
N PRO A 195 -10.31 12.23 2.74
CA PRO A 195 -10.20 13.68 2.63
C PRO A 195 -9.00 14.08 1.75
N ALA A 196 -9.23 14.31 0.46
CA ALA A 196 -8.21 14.75 -0.49
C ALA A 196 -7.72 16.17 -0.20
N ALA A 197 -6.41 16.36 -0.19
CA ALA A 197 -5.77 17.62 0.22
C ALA A 197 -5.55 18.57 -0.96
N GLN A 198 -5.92 19.83 -0.80
CA GLN A 198 -5.56 21.02 -1.59
C GLN A 198 -6.03 21.02 -3.05
N ALA A 199 -5.84 19.93 -3.80
CA ALA A 199 -6.24 19.79 -5.20
C ALA A 199 -6.39 18.31 -5.55
N ILE A 200 -7.14 18.06 -6.62
CA ILE A 200 -7.06 16.82 -7.38
C ILE A 200 -6.51 17.10 -8.76
N TRP A 201 -5.84 16.11 -9.35
CA TRP A 201 -5.30 16.12 -10.70
C TRP A 201 -5.94 15.03 -11.53
N TRP A 202 -6.06 15.21 -12.85
CA TRP A 202 -6.64 14.22 -13.76
C TRP A 202 -6.09 14.34 -15.19
N PHE A 203 -6.28 13.31 -15.99
CA PHE A 203 -5.98 13.33 -17.42
C PHE A 203 -7.11 14.03 -18.17
N GLU A 204 -6.76 14.89 -19.14
CA GLU A 204 -7.72 15.54 -20.05
C GLU A 204 -7.99 14.72 -21.32
N THR A 205 -7.12 13.79 -21.64
CA THR A 205 -7.20 12.97 -22.85
C THR A 205 -7.40 11.51 -22.51
N ASP A 206 -7.82 10.73 -23.50
CA ASP A 206 -7.87 9.27 -23.37
C ASP A 206 -6.48 8.70 -23.10
N VAL A 207 -6.38 7.84 -22.11
CA VAL A 207 -5.13 7.20 -21.68
C VAL A 207 -5.33 5.70 -21.59
N ILE A 208 -4.76 4.98 -22.56
CA ILE A 208 -4.71 3.52 -22.52
C ILE A 208 -3.31 3.08 -22.11
N ILE A 209 -3.26 2.17 -21.15
CA ILE A 209 -2.03 1.49 -20.74
C ILE A 209 -2.08 0.08 -21.31
N GLU A 210 -1.19 -0.20 -22.27
CA GLU A 210 -1.11 -1.52 -22.91
C GLU A 210 -0.83 -2.63 -21.90
N PRO A 211 -1.15 -3.90 -22.20
CA PRO A 211 -0.86 -5.03 -21.32
C PRO A 211 0.60 -5.06 -20.84
N TRP A 212 0.80 -5.25 -19.54
CA TRP A 212 2.14 -5.33 -18.91
C TRP A 212 3.03 -4.11 -19.18
N SER A 213 2.41 -2.95 -19.41
CA SER A 213 3.06 -1.70 -19.74
C SER A 213 2.82 -0.65 -18.65
N GLN A 214 3.51 0.48 -18.76
CA GLN A 214 3.46 1.51 -17.74
C GLN A 214 3.34 2.91 -18.33
N LYS A 215 2.95 3.89 -17.48
CA LYS A 215 2.99 5.32 -17.75
C LYS A 215 3.73 6.03 -16.64
N LEU A 216 4.74 6.81 -17.02
CA LEU A 216 5.50 7.67 -16.13
C LEU A 216 4.82 9.04 -16.02
N ILE A 217 4.42 9.45 -14.82
CA ILE A 217 3.81 10.74 -14.53
C ILE A 217 4.78 11.56 -13.68
N ALA A 218 5.34 12.65 -14.24
CA ALA A 218 6.12 13.61 -13.48
C ALA A 218 5.20 14.44 -12.60
N ILE A 219 5.33 14.33 -11.28
CA ILE A 219 4.51 15.07 -10.31
C ILE A 219 5.08 16.47 -10.09
N LYS A 220 6.42 16.60 -10.06
CA LYS A 220 7.12 17.88 -9.99
C LYS A 220 8.30 17.87 -10.94
N GLY A 221 8.47 18.99 -11.65
CA GLY A 221 9.63 19.21 -12.48
C GLY A 221 9.79 18.20 -13.62
N ALA A 222 8.91 18.23 -14.62
CA ALA A 222 8.96 17.36 -15.80
C ALA A 222 10.12 17.75 -16.75
N ILE A 223 11.36 17.73 -16.23
CA ILE A 223 12.61 18.10 -16.92
C ILE A 223 13.73 17.14 -16.54
N ASP A 224 14.89 17.24 -17.17
CA ASP A 224 16.09 16.53 -16.76
C ASP A 224 16.74 17.19 -15.54
N HIS A 225 16.54 16.61 -14.35
CA HIS A 225 17.17 17.07 -13.11
C HIS A 225 18.61 16.59 -12.95
N THR A 226 19.01 15.54 -13.66
CA THR A 226 20.37 14.96 -13.56
C THR A 226 21.43 15.91 -14.08
N ALA A 227 21.07 16.82 -14.97
CA ALA A 227 21.95 17.89 -15.46
C ALA A 227 22.48 18.79 -14.32
N THR A 228 21.70 18.96 -13.24
CA THR A 228 22.08 19.79 -12.08
C THR A 228 22.39 18.95 -10.84
N TYR A 229 21.65 17.88 -10.60
CA TYR A 229 21.74 17.04 -9.40
C TYR A 229 21.97 15.57 -9.79
N THR A 230 23.23 15.13 -9.71
CA THR A 230 23.65 13.76 -10.14
C THR A 230 22.85 12.63 -9.50
N TYR A 231 22.34 12.85 -8.28
CA TYR A 231 21.55 11.86 -7.54
C TYR A 231 20.04 11.94 -7.83
N SER A 232 19.60 12.89 -8.65
CA SER A 232 18.21 13.04 -9.09
C SER A 232 17.88 12.15 -10.29
N VAL A 233 16.70 12.31 -10.87
CA VAL A 233 16.16 11.55 -11.99
C VAL A 233 15.94 12.44 -13.21
N ASP A 234 15.96 11.85 -14.39
CA ASP A 234 15.55 12.50 -15.64
C ASP A 234 14.05 12.27 -15.87
N LEU A 235 13.26 13.34 -15.78
CA LEU A 235 11.82 13.34 -16.06
C LEU A 235 11.48 14.03 -17.37
N SER A 236 12.48 14.36 -18.19
CA SER A 236 12.28 15.08 -19.46
C SER A 236 11.55 14.26 -20.53
N GLN A 237 11.42 12.97 -20.32
CA GLN A 237 10.75 12.03 -21.21
C GLN A 237 9.57 11.32 -20.52
N ALA A 238 9.01 11.94 -19.46
CA ALA A 238 7.82 11.40 -18.81
C ALA A 238 6.67 11.30 -19.84
N ASP A 239 5.83 10.28 -19.71
CA ASP A 239 4.63 10.15 -20.55
C ASP A 239 3.68 11.30 -20.29
N TYR A 240 3.56 11.75 -19.03
CA TYR A 240 2.66 12.81 -18.60
C TYR A 240 3.33 13.71 -17.56
N ALA A 241 2.86 14.96 -17.48
CA ALA A 241 3.33 15.95 -16.49
C ALA A 241 2.16 16.55 -15.70
N MET A 242 2.25 16.58 -14.40
CA MET A 242 1.36 17.39 -13.55
C MET A 242 1.78 18.86 -13.69
N TYR A 243 1.34 19.47 -14.76
CA TYR A 243 1.62 20.87 -15.09
C TYR A 243 0.37 21.52 -15.66
N ASP A 244 -0.21 22.43 -14.91
CA ASP A 244 -1.41 23.19 -15.28
C ASP A 244 -1.23 24.66 -14.87
N PRO A 245 -0.88 25.54 -15.83
CA PRO A 245 -0.69 26.96 -15.56
C PRO A 245 -1.95 27.66 -15.02
N GLU A 246 -3.14 27.13 -15.30
CA GLU A 246 -4.41 27.73 -14.90
C GLU A 246 -4.86 27.28 -13.51
N SER A 247 -4.31 26.19 -12.97
CA SER A 247 -4.63 25.66 -11.64
C SER A 247 -4.29 26.61 -10.49
N GLY A 248 -3.43 27.59 -10.71
CA GLY A 248 -2.86 28.48 -9.68
C GLY A 248 -1.65 27.89 -8.96
N PHE A 249 -1.12 26.76 -9.40
CA PHE A 249 0.18 26.25 -8.97
C PHE A 249 1.29 26.90 -9.77
N THR A 250 1.75 28.06 -9.29
CA THR A 250 2.67 28.97 -9.99
C THR A 250 4.11 28.93 -9.48
N ASN A 251 4.44 28.01 -8.59
CA ASN A 251 5.81 27.88 -8.07
C ASN A 251 6.74 27.29 -9.14
N ALA A 252 7.53 28.13 -9.80
CA ALA A 252 8.44 27.73 -10.87
C ALA A 252 9.53 26.73 -10.45
N SER A 253 9.84 26.62 -9.15
CA SER A 253 10.79 25.61 -8.68
C SER A 253 10.18 24.22 -8.65
N SER A 254 8.86 24.11 -8.41
CA SER A 254 8.13 22.84 -8.40
C SER A 254 7.55 22.50 -9.78
N TYR A 255 7.17 23.53 -10.53
CA TYR A 255 6.53 23.42 -11.84
C TYR A 255 7.27 24.31 -12.86
N PRO A 256 8.54 24.00 -13.20
CA PRO A 256 9.16 24.60 -14.38
C PRO A 256 8.36 24.17 -15.63
N ALA A 257 8.46 24.93 -16.69
CA ALA A 257 7.89 24.48 -17.98
C ALA A 257 8.40 23.07 -18.31
N PRO A 258 7.52 22.12 -18.61
CA PRO A 258 7.92 20.77 -18.99
C PRO A 258 8.87 20.75 -20.20
N SER A 259 9.64 19.66 -20.30
CA SER A 259 10.47 19.41 -21.48
C SER A 259 9.64 19.44 -22.77
N ASP A 260 10.19 19.98 -23.84
CA ASP A 260 9.60 19.97 -25.20
C ASP A 260 9.36 18.57 -25.79
N LYS A 261 9.89 17.54 -25.15
CA LYS A 261 9.64 16.14 -25.47
C LYS A 261 8.29 15.64 -24.96
N ILE A 262 7.66 16.35 -24.01
CA ILE A 262 6.34 16.02 -23.47
C ILE A 262 5.31 16.92 -24.15
N PRO A 263 4.41 16.37 -25.00
CA PRO A 263 3.38 17.17 -25.66
C PRO A 263 2.47 17.87 -24.65
N GLU A 264 1.98 19.07 -24.98
CA GLU A 264 1.04 19.79 -24.11
C GLU A 264 -0.26 19.00 -23.87
N SER A 265 -0.70 18.15 -24.81
CA SER A 265 -1.83 17.23 -24.65
C SER A 265 -1.62 16.20 -23.54
N ASN A 266 -0.39 16.04 -23.05
CA ASN A 266 -0.03 15.12 -22.00
C ASN A 266 0.19 15.84 -20.66
N TYR A 267 -0.23 17.11 -20.56
CA TYR A 267 -0.27 17.81 -19.29
C TYR A 267 -1.57 17.45 -18.56
N LEU A 268 -1.47 17.14 -17.28
CA LEU A 268 -2.64 16.89 -16.44
C LEU A 268 -3.24 18.22 -16.02
N HIS A 269 -4.57 18.25 -15.91
CA HIS A 269 -5.30 19.34 -15.31
C HIS A 269 -5.45 19.20 -13.81
N ALA A 270 -5.63 20.32 -13.13
CA ALA A 270 -5.89 20.33 -11.68
C ALA A 270 -6.93 21.40 -11.30
N PHE A 271 -7.72 21.11 -10.30
CA PHE A 271 -8.49 22.12 -9.61
C PHE A 271 -8.02 22.25 -8.16
N ARG A 272 -7.54 23.46 -7.84
CA ARG A 272 -7.05 23.83 -6.52
C ARG A 272 -8.16 24.48 -5.70
N TYR A 273 -8.66 23.78 -4.71
CA TYR A 273 -9.73 24.25 -3.81
C TYR A 273 -9.21 24.81 -2.47
N SER A 274 -7.92 24.77 -2.22
CA SER A 274 -7.28 25.26 -1.00
C SER A 274 -6.09 26.19 -1.31
N ALA A 275 -5.56 26.86 -0.30
CA ALA A 275 -4.46 27.80 -0.44
C ALA A 275 -3.12 27.13 -0.82
N GLY A 276 -2.23 27.93 -1.41
CA GLY A 276 -0.86 27.54 -1.77
C GLY A 276 -0.60 27.65 -3.28
N ASN A 277 0.66 27.84 -3.66
CA ASN A 277 1.10 27.93 -5.06
C ASN A 277 1.89 26.71 -5.52
N THR A 278 1.90 25.66 -4.70
CA THR A 278 2.48 24.35 -4.96
C THR A 278 1.54 23.31 -4.38
N TRP A 279 1.25 22.23 -5.08
CA TRP A 279 0.53 21.11 -4.52
C TRP A 279 1.35 20.49 -3.38
N THR A 280 0.77 20.56 -2.19
CA THR A 280 1.45 20.19 -0.95
C THR A 280 1.06 18.78 -0.54
N TYR A 281 2.00 17.88 -0.62
CA TYR A 281 1.96 16.58 0.03
C TYR A 281 3.29 16.37 0.77
N SER A 282 3.31 15.43 1.70
CA SER A 282 4.52 15.15 2.45
C SER A 282 5.61 14.55 1.56
N LEU A 283 6.80 15.14 1.59
CA LEU A 283 7.99 14.56 0.97
C LEU A 283 8.65 13.49 1.86
N MET A 284 8.03 13.16 2.98
CA MET A 284 8.56 12.20 3.97
C MET A 284 7.66 10.99 4.13
N CYS A 285 6.36 11.23 4.25
CA CYS A 285 5.38 10.21 4.59
C CYS A 285 3.98 10.60 4.08
N PRO A 286 3.76 10.65 2.75
CA PRO A 286 2.44 10.91 2.18
C PRO A 286 1.51 9.71 2.35
N ALA A 287 0.19 9.97 2.30
CA ALA A 287 -0.79 9.00 1.85
C ALA A 287 -1.28 9.46 0.49
N PHE A 288 -1.33 8.57 -0.47
CA PHE A 288 -1.62 8.90 -1.85
C PHE A 288 -2.57 7.88 -2.44
N VAL A 289 -3.55 8.34 -3.22
CA VAL A 289 -4.47 7.46 -3.93
C VAL A 289 -4.60 7.86 -5.39
N ILE A 290 -4.86 6.89 -6.24
CA ILE A 290 -5.46 7.06 -7.55
C ILE A 290 -6.91 6.57 -7.48
N PHE A 291 -7.82 7.30 -8.08
CA PHE A 291 -9.26 6.99 -8.05
C PHE A 291 -9.92 7.34 -9.39
N ARG A 292 -11.10 6.78 -9.67
CA ARG A 292 -11.84 7.06 -10.89
C ARG A 292 -12.92 8.10 -10.63
N ASN A 293 -13.07 9.03 -11.57
CA ASN A 293 -14.21 9.96 -11.57
C ASN A 293 -14.55 10.39 -13.00
N ASP A 294 -15.83 10.42 -13.31
CA ASP A 294 -16.33 10.80 -14.64
C ASP A 294 -16.29 12.30 -14.89
N ASP A 295 -16.38 13.11 -13.83
CA ASP A 295 -16.35 14.58 -13.88
C ASP A 295 -15.54 15.12 -12.69
N PRO A 296 -14.18 15.02 -12.75
CA PRO A 296 -13.30 15.43 -11.67
C PRO A 296 -13.38 16.93 -11.38
N LEU A 297 -13.72 17.76 -12.37
CA LEU A 297 -13.88 19.19 -12.18
C LEU A 297 -15.16 19.47 -11.34
N ALA A 298 -16.28 18.83 -11.66
CA ALA A 298 -17.49 18.97 -10.88
C ALA A 298 -17.29 18.47 -9.43
N LEU A 299 -16.62 17.34 -9.24
CA LEU A 299 -16.25 16.84 -7.92
C LEU A 299 -15.43 17.88 -7.13
N ALA A 300 -14.39 18.42 -7.77
CA ALA A 300 -13.50 19.36 -7.13
C ALA A 300 -14.10 20.75 -6.87
N GLN A 301 -15.11 21.16 -7.63
CA GLN A 301 -15.82 22.44 -7.46
C GLN A 301 -17.00 22.39 -6.50
N ASN A 302 -17.44 21.21 -6.09
CA ASN A 302 -18.59 21.03 -5.19
C ASN A 302 -18.28 21.42 -3.74
N SER A 303 -18.10 22.72 -3.50
CA SER A 303 -17.74 23.26 -2.18
C SER A 303 -18.80 22.99 -1.10
N ALA A 304 -20.04 22.68 -1.47
CA ALA A 304 -21.09 22.33 -0.52
C ALA A 304 -20.83 20.97 0.18
N ASP A 305 -20.05 20.10 -0.47
CA ASP A 305 -19.73 18.78 0.07
C ASP A 305 -18.27 18.66 0.57
N TYR A 306 -17.54 19.76 0.69
CA TYR A 306 -16.20 19.71 1.23
C TYR A 306 -16.16 19.27 2.70
N ASP A 307 -15.08 18.58 3.06
CA ASP A 307 -14.73 18.33 4.45
C ASP A 307 -13.90 19.52 5.00
N TYR A 308 -14.46 20.22 5.96
CA TYR A 308 -13.87 21.38 6.63
C TYR A 308 -13.18 21.06 7.97
N THR A 309 -12.96 19.79 8.28
CA THR A 309 -12.33 19.34 9.54
C THR A 309 -10.98 20.02 9.78
N ASN A 310 -10.22 20.32 8.72
CA ASN A 310 -8.96 21.06 8.82
C ASN A 310 -9.13 22.58 8.93
N GLY A 311 -10.35 23.10 8.81
CA GLY A 311 -10.73 24.50 8.87
C GLY A 311 -11.15 25.07 7.51
N GLU A 312 -11.91 26.15 7.54
CA GLU A 312 -12.54 26.75 6.35
C GLU A 312 -11.57 27.15 5.23
N LYS A 313 -10.32 27.47 5.57
CA LYS A 313 -9.29 27.86 4.60
C LYS A 313 -8.52 26.68 4.00
N LEU A 314 -8.72 25.48 4.54
CA LEU A 314 -8.02 24.26 4.16
C LEU A 314 -9.01 23.11 4.00
N PRO A 315 -10.02 23.27 3.14
CA PRO A 315 -11.00 22.22 2.88
C PRO A 315 -10.35 21.02 2.20
N SER A 316 -11.00 19.88 2.31
CA SER A 316 -10.67 18.66 1.57
C SER A 316 -11.85 18.27 0.69
N VAL A 317 -11.59 17.77 -0.50
CA VAL A 317 -12.60 17.08 -1.32
C VAL A 317 -12.78 15.68 -0.74
N LYS A 318 -14.01 15.21 -0.69
CA LYS A 318 -14.36 13.86 -0.29
C LYS A 318 -14.24 12.92 -1.50
N VAL A 319 -13.22 12.08 -1.51
CA VAL A 319 -13.06 11.03 -2.50
C VAL A 319 -13.78 9.77 -2.00
N PRO A 320 -14.82 9.26 -2.69
CA PRO A 320 -15.47 8.03 -2.29
C PRO A 320 -14.49 6.85 -2.26
N VAL A 321 -14.58 6.02 -1.24
CA VAL A 321 -13.69 4.86 -1.07
C VAL A 321 -13.89 3.84 -2.19
N GLU A 322 -15.12 3.67 -2.66
CA GLU A 322 -15.49 2.77 -3.77
C GLU A 322 -14.89 3.17 -5.12
N ASP A 323 -14.53 4.45 -5.30
CA ASP A 323 -13.92 4.96 -6.54
C ASP A 323 -12.40 4.79 -6.54
N VAL A 324 -11.79 4.43 -5.40
CA VAL A 324 -10.33 4.27 -5.30
C VAL A 324 -9.87 3.05 -6.10
N VAL A 325 -8.90 3.28 -6.96
CA VAL A 325 -8.27 2.26 -7.81
C VAL A 325 -7.10 1.62 -7.07
N ASP A 326 -6.23 2.44 -6.46
CA ASP A 326 -5.06 1.97 -5.71
C ASP A 326 -4.60 3.09 -4.75
N GLY A 327 -3.87 2.70 -3.70
CA GLY A 327 -3.36 3.63 -2.70
C GLY A 327 -2.05 3.18 -2.08
N VAL A 328 -1.34 4.13 -1.51
CA VAL A 328 -0.10 3.86 -0.77
C VAL A 328 -0.02 4.73 0.48
N GLU A 329 0.11 4.08 1.63
CA GLU A 329 0.35 4.73 2.92
C GLU A 329 1.84 4.67 3.25
N VAL A 330 2.48 5.82 3.43
CA VAL A 330 3.91 5.90 3.70
C VAL A 330 4.15 6.45 5.10
N PHE A 331 5.01 5.77 5.87
CA PHE A 331 5.49 6.21 7.18
C PHE A 331 6.98 6.56 7.11
N LEU A 332 7.41 7.50 7.93
CA LEU A 332 8.81 7.90 8.01
C LEU A 332 9.56 7.02 9.00
N ILE A 333 10.69 6.43 8.60
CA ILE A 333 11.61 5.72 9.50
C ILE A 333 12.03 6.65 10.65
N GLY A 334 11.95 6.16 11.88
CA GLY A 334 12.24 6.91 13.11
C GLY A 334 11.06 7.75 13.61
N LYS A 335 9.85 7.56 13.05
CA LYS A 335 8.59 8.17 13.50
C LYS A 335 7.47 7.15 13.70
N GLU A 336 7.83 5.89 13.91
CA GLU A 336 6.93 4.75 14.01
C GLU A 336 5.83 4.98 15.05
N ASP A 337 6.23 5.31 16.28
CA ASP A 337 5.31 5.50 17.43
C ASP A 337 4.33 6.67 17.26
N SER A 338 4.69 7.66 16.46
CA SER A 338 3.87 8.86 16.25
C SER A 338 3.03 8.82 14.97
N SER A 339 3.37 7.94 14.04
CA SER A 339 2.68 7.82 12.75
C SER A 339 1.29 7.22 12.92
N LYS A 340 0.32 7.78 12.17
CA LYS A 340 -1.07 7.34 12.14
C LYS A 340 -1.50 7.13 10.70
N LYS A 341 -2.27 6.07 10.46
CA LYS A 341 -2.87 5.78 9.16
C LYS A 341 -3.87 6.85 8.76
N ARG A 342 -4.01 7.03 7.46
CA ARG A 342 -4.97 7.93 6.80
C ARG A 342 -5.83 7.17 5.79
N LEU A 343 -5.28 6.13 5.17
CA LEU A 343 -6.07 5.25 4.32
C LEU A 343 -6.84 4.26 5.19
N THR A 344 -8.11 4.06 4.83
CA THR A 344 -8.97 3.07 5.48
C THR A 344 -8.50 1.66 5.13
N SER A 345 -8.85 0.67 5.95
CA SER A 345 -8.42 -0.71 5.74
C SER A 345 -8.91 -1.32 4.41
N ASN A 346 -10.00 -0.80 3.84
CA ASN A 346 -10.52 -1.23 2.53
C ASN A 346 -9.69 -0.71 1.37
N VAL A 347 -8.98 0.42 1.55
CA VAL A 347 -8.12 1.02 0.53
C VAL A 347 -6.69 0.54 0.69
N ASP A 348 -6.17 0.58 1.92
CA ASP A 348 -4.82 0.13 2.25
C ASP A 348 -4.76 -0.28 3.73
N ALA A 349 -4.66 -1.57 4.01
CA ALA A 349 -4.60 -2.08 5.38
C ALA A 349 -3.23 -1.88 6.05
N GLY A 350 -2.17 -1.58 5.25
CA GLY A 350 -0.80 -1.48 5.70
C GLY A 350 -0.17 -0.10 5.57
N TYR A 351 1.14 -0.09 5.59
CA TYR A 351 1.99 1.06 5.29
C TYR A 351 3.39 0.59 4.90
N VAL A 352 4.11 1.41 4.14
CA VAL A 352 5.52 1.18 3.83
C VAL A 352 6.38 2.25 4.47
N TYR A 353 7.54 1.86 5.01
CA TYR A 353 8.49 2.82 5.54
C TYR A 353 9.30 3.50 4.44
N HIS A 354 9.61 4.77 4.64
CA HIS A 354 10.43 5.59 3.76
C HIS A 354 11.50 6.35 4.54
N GLN A 355 12.64 6.56 3.91
CA GLN A 355 13.70 7.44 4.40
C GLN A 355 13.93 8.56 3.37
N ASN A 356 13.52 9.78 3.70
CA ASN A 356 13.59 10.91 2.78
C ASN A 356 15.04 11.39 2.53
N GLN A 357 15.22 12.19 1.48
CA GLN A 357 16.49 12.84 1.11
C GLN A 357 17.65 11.87 0.76
N LYS A 358 17.36 10.62 0.47
CA LYS A 358 18.33 9.58 0.08
C LYS A 358 18.26 9.21 -1.40
N GLY A 359 17.27 9.68 -2.13
CA GLY A 359 16.98 9.24 -3.50
C GLY A 359 16.34 7.85 -3.54
N TYR A 360 15.79 7.40 -2.42
CA TYR A 360 15.06 6.14 -2.33
C TYR A 360 13.65 6.28 -2.88
N THR A 361 13.07 5.17 -3.30
CA THR A 361 11.73 5.12 -3.86
C THR A 361 10.91 4.02 -3.20
N VAL A 362 9.60 4.23 -3.13
CA VAL A 362 8.63 3.20 -2.76
C VAL A 362 8.30 2.42 -4.03
N TYR A 363 8.63 1.13 -4.05
CA TYR A 363 8.51 0.28 -5.21
C TYR A 363 7.68 -0.96 -4.90
N ARG A 364 6.79 -1.34 -5.82
CA ARG A 364 5.85 -2.45 -5.61
C ARG A 364 6.55 -3.79 -5.72
N ASN A 365 6.21 -4.71 -4.83
CA ASN A 365 6.72 -6.09 -4.78
C ASN A 365 6.18 -6.91 -5.94
N VAL A 366 6.94 -7.88 -6.40
CA VAL A 366 6.51 -8.83 -7.41
C VAL A 366 5.68 -9.95 -6.78
N ASP A 367 4.55 -10.27 -7.37
CA ASP A 367 3.83 -11.51 -7.11
C ASP A 367 4.55 -12.65 -7.84
N ALA A 368 5.42 -13.36 -7.12
CA ALA A 368 6.26 -14.40 -7.71
C ALA A 368 5.43 -15.52 -8.34
N GLU A 369 4.39 -15.97 -7.64
CA GLU A 369 3.55 -17.08 -8.09
C GLU A 369 2.81 -16.72 -9.39
N ALA A 370 2.13 -15.58 -9.41
CA ALA A 370 1.42 -15.12 -10.59
C ALA A 370 2.38 -14.78 -11.75
N THR A 371 3.55 -14.22 -11.46
CA THR A 371 4.57 -13.89 -12.46
C THR A 371 5.17 -15.14 -13.09
N GLU A 372 5.50 -16.15 -12.29
CA GLU A 372 6.05 -17.42 -12.76
C GLU A 372 5.03 -18.28 -13.52
N ALA A 373 3.74 -18.13 -13.22
CA ALA A 373 2.65 -18.85 -13.88
C ALA A 373 2.40 -18.39 -15.33
N ILE A 374 2.85 -17.20 -15.73
CA ILE A 374 2.73 -16.76 -17.11
C ILE A 374 3.59 -17.63 -18.02
N GLU A 375 2.96 -18.19 -19.07
CA GLU A 375 3.65 -19.08 -20.01
C GLU A 375 4.89 -18.45 -20.65
N GLY A 376 6.02 -19.16 -20.64
CA GLY A 376 7.29 -18.71 -21.20
C GLY A 376 7.94 -17.53 -20.46
N ASN A 377 7.49 -17.22 -19.24
CA ASN A 377 7.99 -16.11 -18.47
C ASN A 377 9.17 -16.48 -17.58
N LYS A 378 9.13 -17.67 -16.99
CA LYS A 378 10.08 -18.14 -15.97
C LYS A 378 11.54 -18.09 -16.43
N GLU A 379 11.81 -18.35 -17.70
CA GLU A 379 13.14 -18.33 -18.32
C GLU A 379 13.72 -16.93 -18.50
N LYS A 380 12.87 -15.89 -18.41
CA LYS A 380 13.23 -14.48 -18.55
C LYS A 380 13.45 -13.78 -17.21
N LEU A 381 13.05 -14.44 -16.11
CA LEU A 381 13.14 -13.86 -14.78
C LEU A 381 14.57 -13.81 -14.29
N VAL A 382 14.92 -12.73 -13.64
CA VAL A 382 16.20 -12.51 -12.95
C VAL A 382 15.94 -12.56 -11.45
N TYR A 383 16.58 -13.53 -10.80
CA TYR A 383 16.48 -13.71 -9.35
C TYR A 383 17.70 -13.10 -8.63
N GLY A 384 17.60 -13.01 -7.31
CA GLY A 384 18.66 -12.46 -6.47
C GLY A 384 18.61 -10.94 -6.37
N TYR A 385 17.40 -10.37 -6.31
CA TYR A 385 17.19 -8.95 -6.13
C TYR A 385 17.90 -8.40 -4.89
N THR A 386 18.67 -7.34 -5.06
CA THR A 386 19.44 -6.66 -4.00
C THR A 386 19.16 -5.16 -3.90
N GLY A 387 18.18 -4.66 -4.63
CA GLY A 387 17.84 -3.23 -4.69
C GLY A 387 17.10 -2.68 -3.47
N GLY A 388 16.62 -3.55 -2.56
CA GLY A 388 15.94 -3.14 -1.33
C GLY A 388 16.89 -2.56 -0.28
N THR A 389 16.33 -2.17 0.85
CA THR A 389 17.00 -1.48 1.96
C THR A 389 16.99 -2.31 3.25
N ALA A 390 16.87 -3.64 3.17
CA ALA A 390 16.74 -4.51 4.36
C ALA A 390 17.90 -4.42 5.36
N GLU A 391 19.05 -3.87 4.95
CA GLU A 391 20.22 -3.67 5.81
C GLU A 391 20.13 -2.46 6.76
N ILE A 392 19.15 -1.56 6.54
CA ILE A 392 18.91 -0.42 7.45
C ILE A 392 17.74 -0.71 8.39
N VAL A 393 17.74 -0.06 9.56
CA VAL A 393 16.62 -0.15 10.51
C VAL A 393 15.36 0.42 9.87
N GLY A 394 14.27 -0.36 9.88
CA GLY A 394 13.01 0.00 9.20
C GLY A 394 13.04 -0.14 7.68
N GLY A 395 14.14 -0.63 7.11
CA GLY A 395 14.23 -0.93 5.69
C GLY A 395 13.48 -2.21 5.31
N SER A 396 13.28 -2.40 4.00
CA SER A 396 12.56 -3.55 3.45
C SER A 396 13.13 -3.95 2.08
N THR A 397 12.74 -5.11 1.61
CA THR A 397 13.11 -5.62 0.27
C THR A 397 11.94 -6.40 -0.32
N ASP A 398 11.95 -6.59 -1.63
CA ASP A 398 10.99 -7.46 -2.30
C ASP A 398 11.17 -8.91 -1.83
N PRO A 399 10.15 -9.52 -1.18
CA PRO A 399 10.24 -10.89 -0.68
C PRO A 399 10.26 -11.95 -1.79
N SER A 400 9.86 -11.61 -3.01
CA SER A 400 9.90 -12.51 -4.17
C SER A 400 11.33 -12.88 -4.57
N GLY A 401 12.30 -12.00 -4.29
CA GLY A 401 13.67 -12.12 -4.75
C GLY A 401 13.84 -11.91 -6.26
N ILE A 402 12.80 -11.54 -7.00
CA ILE A 402 12.84 -11.27 -8.44
C ILE A 402 13.25 -9.81 -8.66
N ASP A 403 14.24 -9.59 -9.50
CA ASP A 403 14.57 -8.25 -10.01
C ASP A 403 13.63 -7.92 -11.17
N ALA A 404 12.56 -7.19 -10.87
CA ALA A 404 11.53 -6.84 -11.83
C ALA A 404 12.11 -6.06 -13.03
N GLU A 405 12.95 -5.07 -12.79
CA GLU A 405 13.50 -4.23 -13.86
C GLU A 405 14.47 -5.00 -14.78
N ALA A 406 15.31 -5.84 -14.20
CA ALA A 406 16.18 -6.72 -14.98
C ALA A 406 15.36 -7.77 -15.77
N SER A 407 14.33 -8.31 -15.18
CA SER A 407 13.42 -9.27 -15.81
C SER A 407 12.64 -8.63 -16.98
N ILE A 408 12.12 -7.42 -16.81
CA ILE A 408 11.44 -6.66 -17.88
C ILE A 408 12.38 -6.42 -19.06
N LYS A 409 13.65 -6.07 -18.80
CA LYS A 409 14.66 -5.91 -19.86
C LYS A 409 14.91 -7.21 -20.64
N ASN A 410 14.70 -8.37 -20.02
CA ASN A 410 14.76 -9.68 -20.68
C ASN A 410 13.44 -10.05 -21.38
N GLY A 411 12.44 -9.16 -21.36
CA GLY A 411 11.12 -9.39 -21.95
C GLY A 411 10.18 -10.23 -21.09
N ALA A 412 10.41 -10.30 -19.78
CA ALA A 412 9.46 -10.87 -18.84
C ALA A 412 8.24 -9.94 -18.64
N LYS A 413 7.10 -10.54 -18.38
CA LYS A 413 5.89 -9.86 -17.90
C LYS A 413 5.88 -9.96 -16.38
N ILE A 414 5.64 -8.87 -15.70
CA ILE A 414 5.64 -8.85 -14.23
C ILE A 414 4.20 -8.66 -13.73
N VAL A 415 3.77 -9.53 -12.85
CA VAL A 415 2.59 -9.29 -12.01
C VAL A 415 3.07 -8.70 -10.70
N TYR A 416 2.63 -7.50 -10.41
CA TYR A 416 2.94 -6.87 -9.13
C TYR A 416 1.93 -7.27 -8.05
N MET A 417 2.41 -7.36 -6.81
CA MET A 417 1.57 -7.64 -5.65
C MET A 417 0.53 -6.53 -5.49
N ASP A 418 -0.73 -6.89 -5.34
CA ASP A 418 -1.82 -5.96 -5.06
C ASP A 418 -2.77 -6.62 -4.06
N THR A 419 -2.53 -6.36 -2.78
CA THR A 419 -3.28 -6.92 -1.67
C THR A 419 -4.02 -5.84 -0.88
N ASN A 420 -4.03 -4.60 -1.40
CA ASN A 420 -4.51 -3.43 -0.67
C ASN A 420 -3.88 -3.32 0.74
N ASN A 421 -2.58 -3.60 0.80
CA ASN A 421 -1.80 -3.55 2.01
C ASN A 421 -0.36 -3.15 1.69
N SER A 422 -0.05 -1.88 1.86
CA SER A 422 1.28 -1.33 1.53
C SER A 422 2.45 -2.05 2.23
N THR A 423 2.21 -2.72 3.37
CA THR A 423 3.24 -3.51 4.05
C THR A 423 3.63 -4.76 3.26
N ASN A 424 2.68 -5.35 2.56
CA ASN A 424 2.90 -6.53 1.72
C ASN A 424 3.28 -6.13 0.29
N ASP A 425 2.66 -5.05 -0.20
CA ASP A 425 2.69 -4.68 -1.61
C ASP A 425 3.92 -3.87 -1.99
N PHE A 426 4.58 -3.19 -1.04
CA PHE A 426 5.69 -2.30 -1.34
C PHE A 426 6.93 -2.56 -0.47
N HIS A 427 8.06 -2.16 -1.00
CA HIS A 427 9.31 -2.05 -0.27
C HIS A 427 10.01 -0.72 -0.56
N LEU A 428 10.97 -0.37 0.30
CA LEU A 428 11.85 0.77 0.08
C LEU A 428 13.04 0.35 -0.78
N ARG A 429 13.13 0.89 -2.00
CA ARG A 429 14.19 0.62 -2.96
C ARG A 429 15.25 1.73 -2.93
N LYS A 430 16.54 1.36 -3.00
CA LYS A 430 17.69 2.28 -2.93
C LYS A 430 17.80 3.22 -4.11
N VAL A 431 17.37 2.77 -5.28
CA VAL A 431 17.58 3.47 -6.55
C VAL A 431 16.28 3.45 -7.35
N SER A 432 15.88 4.60 -7.87
CA SER A 432 14.76 4.74 -8.81
C SER A 432 14.91 3.80 -10.02
N SER A 433 13.79 3.26 -10.54
CA SER A 433 13.80 2.44 -11.76
C SER A 433 14.19 3.21 -13.01
N LEU A 434 14.22 4.54 -12.94
CA LEU A 434 14.66 5.43 -14.03
C LEU A 434 16.19 5.59 -14.14
N LYS A 435 16.97 4.88 -13.31
CA LYS A 435 18.44 4.95 -13.29
C LYS A 435 19.12 3.70 -13.78
#